data_bd7fc0797515627988d49b4a8e24cc54
#
_entry.id   bd7fc0797515627988d49b4a8e24cc54
#
_cell.length_a   1.000
_cell.length_b   1.000
_cell.length_c   1.000
_cell.angle_alpha   90.00
_cell.angle_beta   90.00
_cell.angle_gamma   90.00
#
_symmetry.space_group_name_H-M   'P 1'
#
loop_
_entity.id
_entity.type
_entity.pdbx_description
1 polymer ?
#
loop_
_entity_poly.entity_id
_entity_poly.type
_entity_poly.pdbx_seq_one_letter_code
_entity_poly.pdbx_strand_id
1 'polypeptide(L)'
;MEEKELKNGYTTGTCATAAVKVALEALIYGKKANEVDITTLNYKTLKIPVQKLRVRNNFASCAIQKYAGDDPDVTDGISICAKVQLVKKLPQIDRGAYYDNCVIVGGRGVGLVTKKGLQIAVGKSAINPGPQKMITSVVNEILDGSDEKAIITIYIPEGRAKALKTYNPKMGVIGGISVLGTTGIVKAMSEEALKKSMFAELKVMREDKNRDWVIFAFGNYGERHCQKIGLDTEQLIIISNFVGFMIESAVKLGFKKIIMLGHIAKAIKVAGGIFNTHSRVADGRMETMAACAFLVDEKPEIIRKILASNTIEEACDYIENKEIYHLIANRVAFKMQEYARADIEVSAAIFSFKGETIGESDNYQRMVGECGAIK
;
A
#
# COMPACT_ATOMS: atom_id res chain seq x y z
N MET A 1 -32.11 -0.68 0.71
CA MET A 1 -31.12 -1.35 1.59
C MET A 1 -30.30 -0.24 2.24
N GLU A 2 -30.44 -0.07 3.56
CA GLU A 2 -29.60 0.87 4.30
C GLU A 2 -28.14 0.47 4.12
N GLU A 3 -27.30 1.36 3.62
CA GLU A 3 -25.85 1.16 3.59
C GLU A 3 -25.39 1.08 5.04
N LYS A 4 -24.93 -0.09 5.48
CA LYS A 4 -24.38 -0.30 6.80
C LYS A 4 -23.15 0.60 6.95
N GLU A 5 -23.22 1.60 7.81
CA GLU A 5 -22.10 2.49 8.12
C GLU A 5 -20.94 1.67 8.66
N LEU A 6 -19.82 1.65 7.95
CA LEU A 6 -18.64 0.88 8.34
C LEU A 6 -17.96 1.54 9.55
N LYS A 7 -17.59 0.73 10.54
CA LYS A 7 -16.88 1.19 11.73
C LYS A 7 -15.43 1.53 11.40
N ASN A 8 -15.01 2.70 11.82
CA ASN A 8 -13.61 3.12 11.74
C ASN A 8 -12.81 2.54 12.92
N GLY A 9 -11.52 2.33 12.67
CA GLY A 9 -10.56 1.94 13.69
C GLY A 9 -9.53 3.03 13.98
N TYR A 10 -8.49 2.69 14.73
CA TYR A 10 -7.34 3.56 14.99
C TYR A 10 -6.04 2.92 14.55
N THR A 11 -5.08 3.76 14.11
CA THR A 11 -3.83 3.32 13.49
C THR A 11 -2.83 2.78 14.52
N THR A 12 -1.79 2.05 14.06
CA THR A 12 -0.66 1.65 14.91
C THR A 12 0.01 2.85 15.57
N GLY A 13 0.05 4.00 14.90
CA GLY A 13 0.58 5.25 15.44
C GLY A 13 -0.24 5.79 16.61
N THR A 14 -1.57 5.77 16.48
CA THR A 14 -2.48 6.20 17.54
C THR A 14 -2.40 5.27 18.76
N CYS A 15 -2.32 3.95 18.55
CA CYS A 15 -2.09 3.00 19.64
C CYS A 15 -0.76 3.25 20.35
N ALA A 16 0.31 3.50 19.62
CA ALA A 16 1.63 3.80 20.18
C ALA A 16 1.58 5.09 21.02
N THR A 17 0.93 6.14 20.51
CA THR A 17 0.74 7.40 21.24
C THR A 17 -0.06 7.20 22.54
N ALA A 18 -1.15 6.44 22.46
CA ALA A 18 -1.96 6.08 23.62
C ALA A 18 -1.15 5.33 24.69
N ALA A 19 -0.37 4.33 24.26
CA ALA A 19 0.50 3.57 25.14
C ALA A 19 1.57 4.45 25.83
N VAL A 20 2.14 5.41 25.09
CA VAL A 20 3.12 6.38 25.64
C VAL A 20 2.45 7.29 26.65
N LYS A 21 1.28 7.89 26.32
CA LYS A 21 0.55 8.79 27.21
C LYS A 21 0.25 8.13 28.55
N VAL A 22 -0.36 6.95 28.52
CA VAL A 22 -0.72 6.20 29.74
C VAL A 22 0.53 5.84 30.55
N ALA A 23 1.60 5.38 29.91
CA ALA A 23 2.83 5.02 30.62
C ALA A 23 3.49 6.25 31.25
N LEU A 24 3.51 7.40 30.57
CA LEU A 24 4.11 8.63 31.05
C LEU A 24 3.30 9.26 32.17
N GLU A 25 1.97 9.35 32.05
CA GLU A 25 1.07 9.82 33.11
C GLU A 25 1.18 8.95 34.37
N ALA A 26 1.37 7.64 34.20
CA ALA A 26 1.58 6.74 35.32
C ALA A 26 2.90 6.99 36.09
N LEU A 27 3.97 7.37 35.36
CA LEU A 27 5.26 7.70 35.95
C LEU A 27 5.27 9.08 36.66
N ILE A 28 4.65 10.09 36.06
CA ILE A 28 4.68 11.47 36.56
C ILE A 28 3.61 11.69 37.64
N TYR A 29 2.39 11.22 37.39
CA TYR A 29 1.23 11.52 38.24
C TYR A 29 0.72 10.31 39.05
N GLY A 30 1.34 9.12 38.90
CA GLY A 30 0.84 7.88 39.52
C GLY A 30 -0.52 7.41 38.98
N LYS A 31 -0.99 7.98 37.88
CA LYS A 31 -2.33 7.76 37.33
C LYS A 31 -2.44 6.38 36.70
N LYS A 32 -3.47 5.62 37.08
CA LYS A 32 -3.86 4.37 36.44
C LYS A 32 -5.15 4.61 35.67
N ALA A 33 -5.15 4.28 34.38
CA ALA A 33 -6.31 4.48 33.52
C ALA A 33 -6.68 3.17 32.79
N ASN A 34 -7.99 2.91 32.67
CA ASN A 34 -8.54 1.82 31.87
C ASN A 34 -8.83 2.26 30.42
N GLU A 35 -8.83 3.56 30.17
CA GLU A 35 -9.00 4.18 28.86
C GLU A 35 -8.26 5.51 28.82
N VAL A 36 -7.95 5.99 27.60
CA VAL A 36 -7.22 7.23 27.39
C VAL A 36 -7.76 7.97 26.17
N ASP A 37 -7.88 9.29 26.30
CA ASP A 37 -8.24 10.16 25.19
C ASP A 37 -6.99 10.58 24.41
N ILE A 38 -7.01 10.37 23.08
CA ILE A 38 -5.95 10.75 22.16
C ILE A 38 -6.52 11.66 21.06
N THR A 39 -5.98 12.85 20.98
CA THR A 39 -6.23 13.76 19.85
C THR A 39 -5.37 13.37 18.68
N THR A 40 -5.99 13.04 17.56
CA THR A 40 -5.35 12.61 16.34
C THR A 40 -4.85 13.81 15.51
N LEU A 41 -4.03 13.56 14.46
CA LEU A 41 -3.49 14.63 13.60
C LEU A 41 -4.57 15.43 12.84
N ASN A 42 -5.77 14.91 12.71
CA ASN A 42 -6.92 15.61 12.13
C ASN A 42 -7.88 16.16 13.20
N TYR A 43 -7.38 16.39 14.43
CA TYR A 43 -8.10 17.02 15.55
C TYR A 43 -9.35 16.27 16.03
N LYS A 44 -9.42 14.96 15.78
CA LYS A 44 -10.47 14.11 16.37
C LYS A 44 -9.95 13.45 17.64
N THR A 45 -10.72 13.51 18.69
CA THR A 45 -10.43 12.81 19.94
C THR A 45 -11.01 11.41 19.90
N LEU A 46 -10.17 10.42 20.18
CA LEU A 46 -10.53 9.00 20.24
C LEU A 46 -10.34 8.51 21.67
N LYS A 47 -11.35 7.84 22.19
CA LYS A 47 -11.29 7.14 23.47
C LYS A 47 -10.79 5.71 23.24
N ILE A 48 -9.64 5.39 23.81
CA ILE A 48 -8.90 4.14 23.50
C ILE A 48 -8.79 3.31 24.79
N PRO A 49 -9.27 2.06 24.79
CA PRO A 49 -9.13 1.16 25.93
C PRO A 49 -7.67 0.79 26.19
N VAL A 50 -7.29 0.76 27.47
CA VAL A 50 -5.97 0.30 27.92
C VAL A 50 -6.01 -1.20 28.18
N GLN A 51 -5.20 -1.97 27.47
CA GLN A 51 -5.14 -3.42 27.64
C GLN A 51 -4.35 -3.81 28.88
N LYS A 52 -3.21 -3.17 29.12
CA LYS A 52 -2.32 -3.50 30.23
C LYS A 52 -1.39 -2.35 30.55
N LEU A 53 -1.26 -2.04 31.84
CA LEU A 53 -0.29 -1.10 32.38
C LEU A 53 0.58 -1.79 33.43
N ARG A 54 1.88 -1.57 33.38
CA ARG A 54 2.86 -1.99 34.38
C ARG A 54 3.76 -0.82 34.72
N VAL A 55 3.87 -0.51 36.01
CA VAL A 55 4.73 0.56 36.54
C VAL A 55 5.83 -0.06 37.37
N ARG A 56 7.05 0.45 37.21
CA ARG A 56 8.26 0.14 37.99
C ARG A 56 8.90 1.46 38.42
N ASN A 57 9.90 1.38 39.30
CA ASN A 57 10.49 2.60 39.90
C ASN A 57 10.98 3.64 38.88
N ASN A 58 11.58 3.21 37.75
CA ASN A 58 12.16 4.10 36.74
C ASN A 58 11.58 3.95 35.33
N PHE A 59 10.59 3.09 35.14
CA PHE A 59 9.91 2.94 33.85
C PHE A 59 8.46 2.47 34.01
N ALA A 60 7.63 2.81 33.05
CA ALA A 60 6.33 2.19 32.87
C ALA A 60 6.19 1.58 31.49
N SER A 61 5.34 0.57 31.37
CA SER A 61 4.99 0.00 30.07
C SER A 61 3.48 -0.16 29.96
N CYS A 62 2.96 0.24 28.80
CA CYS A 62 1.55 0.12 28.49
C CYS A 62 1.37 -0.65 27.19
N ALA A 63 0.30 -1.42 27.08
CA ALA A 63 -0.14 -2.12 25.88
C ALA A 63 -1.55 -1.65 25.49
N ILE A 64 -1.73 -1.37 24.22
CA ILE A 64 -2.99 -1.01 23.59
C ILE A 64 -3.30 -2.06 22.52
N GLN A 65 -4.48 -2.64 22.54
CA GLN A 65 -4.91 -3.54 21.47
C GLN A 65 -5.38 -2.70 20.27
N LYS A 66 -4.81 -2.99 19.10
CA LYS A 66 -5.23 -2.31 17.88
C LYS A 66 -6.62 -2.78 17.47
N TYR A 67 -7.47 -1.83 17.13
CA TYR A 67 -8.79 -2.06 16.56
C TYR A 67 -8.85 -1.41 15.17
N ALA A 68 -9.10 -2.21 14.14
CA ALA A 68 -9.14 -1.75 12.75
C ALA A 68 -10.56 -1.37 12.29
N GLY A 69 -11.58 -1.54 13.12
CA GLY A 69 -12.96 -1.39 12.68
C GLY A 69 -13.37 -2.51 11.74
N ASP A 70 -14.09 -2.16 10.69
CA ASP A 70 -14.51 -3.11 9.63
C ASP A 70 -13.48 -3.20 8.48
N ASP A 71 -12.26 -2.68 8.67
CA ASP A 71 -11.17 -2.80 7.69
C ASP A 71 -10.50 -4.18 7.80
N PRO A 72 -10.24 -4.89 6.68
CA PRO A 72 -9.57 -6.20 6.68
C PRO A 72 -8.04 -6.06 6.93
N ASP A 73 -7.65 -5.31 7.94
CA ASP A 73 -6.27 -5.04 8.30
C ASP A 73 -5.63 -6.25 9.01
N VAL A 74 -4.54 -6.76 8.46
CA VAL A 74 -3.75 -7.87 9.03
C VAL A 74 -3.29 -7.58 10.46
N THR A 75 -3.15 -6.31 10.81
CA THR A 75 -2.70 -5.85 12.14
C THR A 75 -3.84 -5.65 13.13
N ASP A 76 -5.09 -5.99 12.79
CA ASP A 76 -6.18 -5.96 13.75
C ASP A 76 -5.92 -6.92 14.93
N GLY A 77 -6.30 -6.49 16.13
CA GLY A 77 -6.20 -7.27 17.37
C GLY A 77 -4.80 -7.41 17.97
N ILE A 78 -3.72 -6.96 17.30
CA ILE A 78 -2.37 -7.05 17.88
C ILE A 78 -2.14 -6.02 18.98
N SER A 79 -1.18 -6.32 19.86
CA SER A 79 -0.80 -5.38 20.95
C SER A 79 0.31 -4.43 20.48
N ILE A 80 0.01 -3.12 20.51
CA ILE A 80 1.01 -2.07 20.33
C ILE A 80 1.43 -1.59 21.70
N CYS A 81 2.71 -1.73 22.02
CA CYS A 81 3.23 -1.49 23.35
C CYS A 81 4.24 -0.34 23.35
N ALA A 82 4.24 0.43 24.45
CA ALA A 82 5.29 1.39 24.74
C ALA A 82 5.94 1.09 26.10
N LYS A 83 7.26 1.22 26.17
CA LYS A 83 8.02 1.33 27.42
C LYS A 83 8.57 2.76 27.48
N VAL A 84 8.26 3.47 28.54
CA VAL A 84 8.75 4.82 28.82
C VAL A 84 9.64 4.79 30.03
N GLN A 85 10.82 5.40 29.93
CA GLN A 85 11.77 5.56 31.02
C GLN A 85 12.15 7.03 31.14
N LEU A 86 12.08 7.59 32.35
CA LEU A 86 12.49 8.94 32.64
C LEU A 86 13.99 9.03 32.89
N VAL A 87 14.62 10.07 32.37
CA VAL A 87 16.05 10.35 32.50
C VAL A 87 16.30 11.86 32.55
N LYS A 88 17.37 12.31 33.17
CA LYS A 88 17.78 13.73 33.15
C LYS A 88 18.47 14.15 31.85
N LYS A 89 19.11 13.21 31.15
CA LYS A 89 19.81 13.46 29.89
C LYS A 89 19.53 12.29 28.92
N LEU A 90 19.19 12.61 27.69
CA LEU A 90 18.99 11.59 26.65
C LEU A 90 20.32 10.91 26.30
N PRO A 91 20.43 9.58 26.42
CA PRO A 91 21.59 8.83 25.95
C PRO A 91 21.58 8.74 24.43
N GLN A 92 22.75 8.47 23.84
CA GLN A 92 22.81 8.12 22.43
C GLN A 92 22.25 6.70 22.25
N ILE A 93 21.23 6.56 21.44
CA ILE A 93 20.57 5.28 21.11
C ILE A 93 20.56 5.09 19.60
N ASP A 94 21.12 3.99 19.14
CA ASP A 94 21.06 3.62 17.73
C ASP A 94 19.61 3.53 17.25
N ARG A 95 19.37 4.00 16.00
CA ARG A 95 18.05 3.99 15.35
C ARG A 95 17.03 4.93 16.00
N GLY A 96 17.39 5.69 17.02
CA GLY A 96 16.52 6.64 17.71
C GLY A 96 16.18 7.85 16.85
N ALA A 97 14.95 8.35 17.00
CA ALA A 97 14.52 9.67 16.55
C ALA A 97 14.53 10.61 17.75
N TYR A 98 15.35 11.67 17.71
CA TYR A 98 15.62 12.58 18.83
C TYR A 98 14.77 13.83 18.72
N TYR A 99 14.27 14.26 19.86
CA TYR A 99 13.52 15.49 20.10
C TYR A 99 14.00 16.12 21.42
N ASP A 100 13.61 17.34 21.68
CA ASP A 100 14.08 18.10 22.85
C ASP A 100 13.86 17.34 24.17
N ASN A 101 12.67 16.75 24.35
CA ASN A 101 12.26 16.08 25.58
C ASN A 101 12.23 14.56 25.49
N CYS A 102 12.49 13.96 24.32
CA CYS A 102 12.48 12.50 24.20
C CYS A 102 13.32 11.95 23.06
N VAL A 103 13.61 10.66 23.18
CA VAL A 103 14.07 9.83 22.06
C VAL A 103 13.08 8.68 21.84
N ILE A 104 12.67 8.49 20.60
CA ILE A 104 11.74 7.44 20.18
C ILE A 104 12.50 6.37 19.41
N VAL A 105 12.40 5.11 19.83
CA VAL A 105 13.06 3.97 19.19
C VAL A 105 12.12 2.79 19.04
N GLY A 106 12.25 2.04 17.95
CA GLY A 106 11.56 0.77 17.76
C GLY A 106 12.30 -0.38 18.41
N GLY A 107 11.58 -1.13 19.23
CA GLY A 107 12.02 -2.39 19.82
C GLY A 107 11.54 -3.60 19.01
N ARG A 108 11.43 -4.75 19.68
CA ARG A 108 10.98 -6.00 19.06
C ARG A 108 9.68 -5.84 18.28
N GLY A 109 9.65 -6.31 17.01
CA GLY A 109 8.47 -6.32 16.16
C GLY A 109 8.11 -4.98 15.50
N VAL A 110 8.84 -3.91 15.80
CA VAL A 110 8.91 -2.71 14.96
C VAL A 110 9.99 -2.93 13.90
N GLY A 111 9.67 -2.68 12.64
CA GLY A 111 10.58 -2.94 11.54
C GLY A 111 11.76 -1.96 11.49
N LEU A 112 12.82 -2.38 10.80
CA LEU A 112 13.97 -1.57 10.42
C LEU A 112 13.86 -1.21 8.95
N VAL A 113 14.03 0.06 8.62
CA VAL A 113 14.07 0.53 7.23
C VAL A 113 15.42 0.18 6.62
N THR A 114 15.39 -0.57 5.50
CA THR A 114 16.59 -1.03 4.78
C THR A 114 16.68 -0.50 3.35
N LYS A 115 15.58 0.04 2.80
CA LYS A 115 15.51 0.59 1.45
C LYS A 115 15.23 2.08 1.46
N LYS A 116 15.70 2.79 0.42
CA LYS A 116 15.36 4.19 0.16
C LYS A 116 13.90 4.33 -0.28
N GLY A 117 13.36 5.55 -0.30
CA GLY A 117 12.01 5.86 -0.79
C GLY A 117 10.92 5.95 0.26
N LEU A 118 11.15 5.43 1.47
CA LEU A 118 10.26 5.64 2.61
C LEU A 118 10.46 7.03 3.25
N GLN A 119 9.50 7.47 4.05
CA GLN A 119 9.59 8.73 4.82
C GLN A 119 10.66 8.67 5.92
N ILE A 120 11.09 7.48 6.28
CA ILE A 120 12.10 7.20 7.31
C ILE A 120 13.41 6.82 6.62
N ALA A 121 14.51 7.39 7.11
CA ALA A 121 15.84 7.10 6.58
C ALA A 121 16.24 5.63 6.81
N VAL A 122 17.05 5.09 5.89
CA VAL A 122 17.65 3.76 6.02
C VAL A 122 18.41 3.65 7.33
N GLY A 123 18.31 2.50 8.00
CA GLY A 123 18.92 2.24 9.30
C GLY A 123 18.11 2.72 10.51
N LYS A 124 16.97 3.41 10.31
CA LYS A 124 16.10 3.86 11.40
C LYS A 124 14.92 2.92 11.63
N SER A 125 14.33 3.00 12.82
CA SER A 125 13.11 2.26 13.15
C SER A 125 11.93 2.75 12.31
N ALA A 126 11.11 1.84 11.80
CA ALA A 126 9.97 2.15 10.92
C ALA A 126 8.79 2.77 11.72
N ILE A 127 9.04 3.94 12.33
CA ILE A 127 8.06 4.77 13.02
C ILE A 127 7.91 6.06 12.20
N ASN A 128 6.77 6.21 11.51
CA ASN A 128 6.57 7.30 10.57
C ASN A 128 6.46 8.69 11.26
N PRO A 129 6.69 9.81 10.53
CA PRO A 129 6.67 11.15 11.09
C PRO A 129 5.37 11.52 11.81
N GLY A 130 4.21 11.08 11.30
CA GLY A 130 2.92 11.33 11.93
C GLY A 130 2.85 10.78 13.37
N PRO A 131 3.04 9.48 13.59
CA PRO A 131 3.18 8.89 14.92
C PRO A 131 4.24 9.57 15.80
N GLN A 132 5.41 9.88 15.26
CA GLN A 132 6.45 10.58 16.01
C GLN A 132 5.94 11.94 16.50
N LYS A 133 5.27 12.71 15.63
CA LYS A 133 4.67 14.00 16.00
C LYS A 133 3.60 13.89 17.07
N MET A 134 2.73 12.88 16.99
CA MET A 134 1.71 12.65 18.02
C MET A 134 2.33 12.28 19.37
N ILE A 135 3.34 11.41 19.37
CA ILE A 135 4.05 11.00 20.58
C ILE A 135 4.77 12.21 21.21
N THR A 136 5.51 12.99 20.41
CA THR A 136 6.24 14.17 20.94
C THR A 136 5.29 15.24 21.47
N SER A 137 4.14 15.45 20.85
CA SER A 137 3.12 16.37 21.36
C SER A 137 2.65 15.98 22.77
N VAL A 138 2.35 14.69 22.96
CA VAL A 138 1.93 14.16 24.28
C VAL A 138 3.07 14.24 25.30
N VAL A 139 4.30 13.95 24.90
CA VAL A 139 5.46 14.05 25.81
C VAL A 139 5.69 15.49 26.24
N ASN A 140 5.64 16.44 25.31
CA ASN A 140 5.84 17.85 25.61
C ASN A 140 4.74 18.38 26.53
N GLU A 141 3.48 17.98 26.32
CA GLU A 141 2.36 18.34 27.19
C GLU A 141 2.55 17.85 28.65
N ILE A 142 2.97 16.60 28.83
CA ILE A 142 3.08 15.98 30.16
C ILE A 142 4.37 16.40 30.88
N LEU A 143 5.47 16.63 30.15
CA LEU A 143 6.75 17.06 30.72
C LEU A 143 6.94 18.58 30.70
N ASP A 144 5.89 19.35 30.43
CA ASP A 144 5.96 20.81 30.45
C ASP A 144 6.43 21.30 31.84
N GLY A 145 7.43 22.19 31.86
CA GLY A 145 8.06 22.68 33.08
C GLY A 145 8.90 21.66 33.86
N SER A 146 9.13 20.45 33.33
CA SER A 146 9.94 19.42 34.00
C SER A 146 11.35 19.34 33.39
N ASP A 147 12.37 19.09 34.24
CA ASP A 147 13.73 18.76 33.80
C ASP A 147 13.88 17.32 33.34
N GLU A 148 12.85 16.51 33.42
CA GLU A 148 12.85 15.12 33.00
C GLU A 148 12.76 14.99 31.45
N LYS A 149 13.40 13.97 30.91
CA LYS A 149 13.33 13.56 29.51
C LYS A 149 12.89 12.11 29.44
N ALA A 150 12.34 11.70 28.30
CA ALA A 150 11.79 10.35 28.13
C ALA A 150 12.54 9.53 27.08
N ILE A 151 12.95 8.32 27.43
CA ILE A 151 13.32 7.28 26.49
C ILE A 151 12.05 6.46 26.19
N ILE A 152 11.62 6.44 24.93
CA ILE A 152 10.38 5.79 24.49
C ILE A 152 10.75 4.64 23.55
N THR A 153 10.45 3.41 23.98
CA THR A 153 10.61 2.22 23.15
C THR A 153 9.24 1.68 22.75
N ILE A 154 8.93 1.74 21.46
CA ILE A 154 7.71 1.13 20.91
C ILE A 154 8.03 -0.30 20.51
N TYR A 155 7.24 -1.28 20.95
CA TYR A 155 7.43 -2.68 20.60
C TYR A 155 6.09 -3.38 20.33
N ILE A 156 6.11 -4.39 19.47
CA ILE A 156 4.92 -5.07 18.96
C ILE A 156 5.19 -6.57 19.01
N PRO A 157 4.74 -7.29 20.05
CA PRO A 157 5.07 -8.71 20.24
C PRO A 157 4.85 -9.57 19.02
N GLU A 158 3.72 -9.40 18.32
CA GLU A 158 3.30 -10.15 17.13
C GLU A 158 3.87 -9.55 15.82
N GLY A 159 4.55 -8.41 15.88
CA GLY A 159 4.93 -7.61 14.71
C GLY A 159 5.78 -8.36 13.68
N ARG A 160 6.70 -9.24 14.12
CA ARG A 160 7.52 -10.04 13.20
C ARG A 160 6.68 -11.01 12.36
N ALA A 161 5.76 -11.72 12.99
CA ALA A 161 4.89 -12.69 12.31
C ALA A 161 3.89 -11.99 11.38
N LYS A 162 3.33 -10.87 11.84
CA LYS A 162 2.38 -10.09 11.04
C LYS A 162 3.03 -9.41 9.83
N ALA A 163 4.29 -8.96 9.95
CA ALA A 163 5.02 -8.32 8.86
C ALA A 163 5.08 -9.18 7.59
N LEU A 164 5.21 -10.49 7.73
CA LEU A 164 5.26 -11.43 6.60
C LEU A 164 3.96 -11.47 5.77
N LYS A 165 2.85 -11.00 6.35
CA LYS A 165 1.53 -10.92 5.70
C LYS A 165 1.19 -9.50 5.21
N THR A 166 2.16 -8.60 5.21
CA THR A 166 2.01 -7.20 4.80
C THR A 166 2.98 -6.85 3.67
N TYR A 167 2.86 -5.65 3.12
CA TYR A 167 3.81 -5.11 2.13
C TYR A 167 5.16 -4.68 2.75
N ASN A 168 5.32 -4.70 4.08
CA ASN A 168 6.54 -4.23 4.75
C ASN A 168 7.83 -4.87 4.19
N PRO A 169 7.95 -6.20 4.00
CA PRO A 169 9.16 -6.79 3.45
C PRO A 169 9.49 -6.29 2.03
N LYS A 170 8.49 -6.16 1.15
CA LYS A 170 8.67 -5.63 -0.22
C LYS A 170 9.19 -4.19 -0.19
N MET A 171 8.70 -3.38 0.75
CA MET A 171 9.15 -2.00 0.97
C MET A 171 10.48 -1.88 1.72
N GLY A 172 11.14 -3.00 2.05
CA GLY A 172 12.41 -2.98 2.80
C GLY A 172 12.25 -2.63 4.27
N VAL A 173 11.10 -2.91 4.87
CA VAL A 173 10.89 -2.83 6.31
C VAL A 173 11.02 -4.23 6.90
N ILE A 174 12.16 -4.52 7.54
CA ILE A 174 12.56 -5.87 7.95
C ILE A 174 12.43 -6.05 9.46
N GLY A 175 12.05 -7.26 9.88
CA GLY A 175 12.03 -7.67 11.30
C GLY A 175 10.81 -7.21 12.10
N GLY A 176 9.86 -6.55 11.45
CA GLY A 176 8.62 -6.10 12.09
C GLY A 176 7.73 -5.29 11.16
N ILE A 177 6.66 -4.73 11.71
CA ILE A 177 5.75 -3.83 11.01
C ILE A 177 6.12 -2.36 11.19
N SER A 178 5.59 -1.49 10.34
CA SER A 178 5.67 -0.05 10.50
C SER A 178 4.66 0.47 11.53
N VAL A 179 5.08 1.45 12.33
CA VAL A 179 4.18 2.29 13.14
C VAL A 179 3.80 3.49 12.29
N LEU A 180 2.56 3.51 11.80
CA LEU A 180 2.10 4.47 10.81
C LEU A 180 0.69 5.02 11.15
N GLY A 181 0.31 6.09 10.45
CA GLY A 181 -1.00 6.71 10.53
C GLY A 181 -0.89 8.20 10.19
N THR A 182 -1.43 8.60 9.04
CA THR A 182 -1.42 10.00 8.58
C THR A 182 -2.50 10.84 9.26
N THR A 183 -3.64 10.21 9.56
CA THR A 183 -4.79 10.85 10.21
C THR A 183 -5.02 10.36 11.63
N GLY A 184 -4.40 9.24 12.02
CA GLY A 184 -4.66 8.54 13.29
C GLY A 184 -5.84 7.58 13.23
N ILE A 185 -6.68 7.63 12.20
CA ILE A 185 -7.90 6.83 12.04
C ILE A 185 -7.73 5.87 10.87
N VAL A 186 -8.18 4.63 11.04
CA VAL A 186 -8.34 3.65 9.96
C VAL A 186 -9.77 3.79 9.44
N LYS A 187 -9.91 4.20 8.18
CA LYS A 187 -11.19 4.16 7.48
C LYS A 187 -11.31 2.82 6.76
N ALA A 188 -12.33 2.05 7.09
CA ALA A 188 -12.58 0.76 6.48
C ALA A 188 -12.72 0.88 4.96
N MET A 189 -12.08 -0.05 4.22
CA MET A 189 -12.12 -0.16 2.75
C MET A 189 -11.70 1.13 2.00
N SER A 190 -10.76 1.88 2.55
CA SER A 190 -10.32 3.16 1.98
C SER A 190 -9.50 3.00 0.70
N GLU A 191 -10.08 3.37 -0.45
CA GLU A 191 -9.34 3.45 -1.73
C GLU A 191 -8.14 4.39 -1.66
N GLU A 192 -8.26 5.48 -0.90
CA GLU A 192 -7.17 6.45 -0.72
C GLU A 192 -5.99 5.83 0.05
N ALA A 193 -6.26 5.00 1.06
CA ALA A 193 -5.22 4.29 1.79
C ALA A 193 -4.50 3.27 0.87
N LEU A 194 -5.26 2.57 0.03
CA LEU A 194 -4.71 1.62 -0.93
C LEU A 194 -3.85 2.33 -1.99
N LYS A 195 -4.32 3.44 -2.56
CA LYS A 195 -3.54 4.28 -3.49
C LYS A 195 -2.24 4.78 -2.87
N LYS A 196 -2.27 5.25 -1.63
CA LYS A 196 -1.06 5.68 -0.89
C LYS A 196 -0.06 4.54 -0.71
N SER A 197 -0.53 3.33 -0.40
CA SER A 197 0.33 2.15 -0.26
C SER A 197 1.01 1.78 -1.58
N MET A 198 0.25 1.74 -2.69
CA MET A 198 0.79 1.47 -4.03
C MET A 198 1.80 2.54 -4.48
N PHE A 199 1.51 3.81 -4.22
CA PHE A 199 2.45 4.91 -4.49
C PHE A 199 3.75 4.77 -3.69
N ALA A 200 3.66 4.40 -2.40
CA ALA A 200 4.84 4.19 -1.57
C ALA A 200 5.69 3.02 -2.06
N GLU A 201 5.06 1.91 -2.48
CA GLU A 201 5.74 0.75 -3.07
C GLU A 201 6.46 1.14 -4.38
N LEU A 202 5.78 1.85 -5.27
CA LEU A 202 6.35 2.33 -6.52
C LEU A 202 7.53 3.29 -6.29
N LYS A 203 7.43 4.17 -5.30
CA LYS A 203 8.50 5.09 -4.92
C LYS A 203 9.73 4.36 -4.38
N VAL A 204 9.54 3.38 -3.49
CA VAL A 204 10.64 2.55 -2.98
C VAL A 204 11.33 1.82 -4.12
N MET A 205 10.56 1.23 -5.05
CA MET A 205 11.11 0.54 -6.22
C MET A 205 11.99 1.48 -7.06
N ARG A 206 11.53 2.70 -7.32
CA ARG A 206 12.27 3.69 -8.11
C ARG A 206 13.57 4.13 -7.45
N GLU A 207 13.51 4.42 -6.14
CA GLU A 207 14.66 4.98 -5.40
C GLU A 207 15.68 3.92 -4.96
N ASP A 208 15.24 2.68 -4.68
CA ASP A 208 16.12 1.62 -4.22
C ASP A 208 16.97 1.02 -5.37
N LYS A 209 16.34 0.77 -6.52
CA LYS A 209 16.99 0.07 -7.63
C LYS A 209 17.50 0.98 -8.75
N ASN A 210 17.14 2.26 -8.71
CA ASN A 210 17.45 3.23 -9.76
C ASN A 210 17.06 2.75 -11.19
N ARG A 211 16.02 1.92 -11.30
CA ARG A 211 15.46 1.47 -12.55
C ARG A 211 14.35 2.42 -12.99
N ASP A 212 14.28 2.73 -14.26
CA ASP A 212 13.30 3.63 -14.84
C ASP A 212 12.12 2.91 -15.52
N TRP A 213 11.95 1.63 -15.25
CA TRP A 213 10.87 0.80 -15.76
C TRP A 213 10.14 0.03 -14.65
N VAL A 214 8.88 -0.31 -14.90
CA VAL A 214 8.01 -1.02 -13.94
C VAL A 214 7.03 -1.94 -14.66
N ILE A 215 6.67 -3.06 -14.01
CA ILE A 215 5.60 -3.95 -14.45
C ILE A 215 4.34 -3.63 -13.63
N PHE A 216 3.23 -3.35 -14.31
CA PHE A 216 1.91 -3.21 -13.70
C PHE A 216 1.07 -4.44 -13.97
N ALA A 217 0.38 -4.95 -12.95
CA ALA A 217 -0.56 -6.04 -13.14
C ALA A 217 -1.79 -5.92 -12.24
N PHE A 218 -2.88 -6.58 -12.66
CA PHE A 218 -4.12 -6.66 -11.89
C PHE A 218 -4.12 -7.86 -10.94
N GLY A 219 -4.17 -7.60 -9.65
CA GLY A 219 -4.43 -8.62 -8.62
C GLY A 219 -3.50 -9.85 -8.66
N ASN A 220 -3.88 -10.89 -7.93
CA ASN A 220 -3.07 -12.10 -7.78
C ASN A 220 -2.91 -12.90 -9.08
N TYR A 221 -3.87 -12.79 -10.02
CA TYR A 221 -3.76 -13.45 -11.32
C TYR A 221 -2.60 -12.86 -12.13
N GLY A 222 -2.43 -11.54 -12.11
CA GLY A 222 -1.33 -10.86 -12.77
C GLY A 222 0.03 -11.21 -12.15
N GLU A 223 0.12 -11.33 -10.82
CA GLU A 223 1.33 -11.77 -10.16
C GLU A 223 1.73 -13.20 -10.56
N ARG A 224 0.77 -14.13 -10.54
CA ARG A 224 1.02 -15.51 -10.98
C ARG A 224 1.43 -15.59 -12.44
N HIS A 225 0.81 -14.78 -13.31
CA HIS A 225 1.16 -14.74 -14.73
C HIS A 225 2.58 -14.19 -14.91
N CYS A 226 2.94 -13.11 -14.23
CA CYS A 226 4.29 -12.55 -14.23
C CYS A 226 5.34 -13.62 -13.84
N GLN A 227 5.08 -14.39 -12.80
CA GLN A 227 5.95 -15.50 -12.37
C GLN A 227 6.04 -16.61 -13.43
N LYS A 228 4.89 -17.01 -14.00
CA LYS A 228 4.80 -18.09 -15.00
C LYS A 228 5.62 -17.80 -16.24
N ILE A 229 5.63 -16.55 -16.71
CA ILE A 229 6.38 -16.14 -17.91
C ILE A 229 7.81 -15.66 -17.59
N GLY A 230 8.28 -15.83 -16.35
CA GLY A 230 9.66 -15.56 -15.95
C GLY A 230 10.02 -14.08 -15.81
N LEU A 231 9.04 -13.16 -15.72
CA LEU A 231 9.33 -11.75 -15.54
C LEU A 231 9.78 -11.42 -14.11
N ASP A 232 10.56 -10.35 -13.97
CA ASP A 232 11.10 -9.89 -12.68
C ASP A 232 10.00 -9.36 -11.74
N THR A 233 9.54 -10.23 -10.83
CA THR A 233 8.52 -9.89 -9.82
C THR A 233 8.96 -8.82 -8.83
N GLU A 234 10.25 -8.51 -8.76
CA GLU A 234 10.75 -7.40 -7.94
C GLU A 234 10.47 -6.03 -8.56
N GLN A 235 10.11 -5.98 -9.85
CA GLN A 235 9.66 -4.79 -10.56
C GLN A 235 8.13 -4.79 -10.77
N LEU A 236 7.42 -5.72 -10.15
CA LEU A 236 5.98 -5.85 -10.27
C LEU A 236 5.25 -5.08 -9.18
N ILE A 237 4.31 -4.21 -9.60
CA ILE A 237 3.32 -3.56 -8.74
C ILE A 237 1.92 -4.06 -9.10
N ILE A 238 1.17 -4.46 -8.08
CA ILE A 238 -0.25 -4.79 -8.24
C ILE A 238 -1.08 -3.52 -8.14
N ILE A 239 -1.67 -3.09 -9.26
CA ILE A 239 -2.33 -1.79 -9.38
C ILE A 239 -3.83 -1.80 -9.08
N SER A 240 -4.40 -2.95 -8.70
CA SER A 240 -5.82 -3.12 -8.41
C SER A 240 -6.72 -2.61 -9.57
N ASN A 241 -7.57 -1.62 -9.31
CA ASN A 241 -8.42 -0.97 -10.31
C ASN A 241 -7.92 0.41 -10.74
N PHE A 242 -6.80 0.90 -10.19
CA PHE A 242 -6.37 2.29 -10.26
C PHE A 242 -5.32 2.54 -11.32
N VAL A 243 -5.58 2.13 -12.56
CA VAL A 243 -4.64 2.23 -13.68
C VAL A 243 -4.18 3.68 -13.91
N GLY A 244 -5.12 4.62 -14.00
CA GLY A 244 -4.80 6.04 -14.24
C GLY A 244 -3.94 6.63 -13.13
N PHE A 245 -4.33 6.43 -11.86
CA PHE A 245 -3.56 6.89 -10.71
C PHE A 245 -2.12 6.33 -10.72
N MET A 246 -1.94 5.06 -11.12
CA MET A 246 -0.60 4.45 -11.15
C MET A 246 0.24 4.92 -12.33
N ILE A 247 -0.37 5.21 -13.48
CA ILE A 247 0.32 5.86 -14.61
C ILE A 247 0.83 7.24 -14.19
N GLU A 248 -0.04 8.09 -13.61
CA GLU A 248 0.34 9.43 -13.12
C GLU A 248 1.44 9.34 -12.05
N SER A 249 1.35 8.34 -11.18
CA SER A 249 2.37 8.08 -10.15
C SER A 249 3.72 7.70 -10.76
N ALA A 250 3.73 6.85 -11.79
CA ALA A 250 4.94 6.45 -12.49
C ALA A 250 5.60 7.64 -13.20
N VAL A 251 4.81 8.45 -13.90
CA VAL A 251 5.28 9.70 -14.53
C VAL A 251 5.90 10.64 -13.49
N LYS A 252 5.20 10.88 -12.39
CA LYS A 252 5.66 11.75 -11.30
C LYS A 252 6.98 11.27 -10.67
N LEU A 253 7.20 9.96 -10.61
CA LEU A 253 8.42 9.35 -10.06
C LEU A 253 9.54 9.20 -11.11
N GLY A 254 9.33 9.63 -12.36
CA GLY A 254 10.33 9.61 -13.41
C GLY A 254 10.59 8.24 -14.02
N PHE A 255 9.60 7.35 -14.00
CA PHE A 255 9.65 6.12 -14.80
C PHE A 255 9.54 6.48 -16.29
N LYS A 256 10.25 5.72 -17.14
CA LYS A 256 10.29 5.89 -18.58
C LYS A 256 9.60 4.76 -19.34
N LYS A 257 9.42 3.61 -18.70
CA LYS A 257 8.81 2.43 -19.32
C LYS A 257 7.83 1.75 -18.37
N ILE A 258 6.66 1.36 -18.91
CA ILE A 258 5.64 0.57 -18.20
C ILE A 258 5.35 -0.69 -19.02
N ILE A 259 5.51 -1.86 -18.42
CA ILE A 259 5.06 -3.13 -18.98
C ILE A 259 3.74 -3.49 -18.32
N MET A 260 2.64 -3.51 -19.06
CA MET A 260 1.32 -3.82 -18.52
C MET A 260 0.97 -5.30 -18.72
N LEU A 261 0.70 -6.03 -17.64
CA LEU A 261 0.18 -7.39 -17.68
C LEU A 261 -1.31 -7.38 -17.34
N GLY A 262 -2.14 -7.61 -18.35
CA GLY A 262 -3.58 -7.48 -18.24
C GLY A 262 -4.32 -8.81 -18.40
N HIS A 263 -5.11 -9.22 -17.37
CA HIS A 263 -6.15 -10.20 -17.62
C HIS A 263 -7.20 -9.59 -18.55
N ILE A 264 -7.61 -10.32 -19.59
CA ILE A 264 -8.47 -9.81 -20.66
C ILE A 264 -9.70 -9.05 -20.14
N ALA A 265 -10.35 -9.50 -19.07
CA ALA A 265 -11.54 -8.86 -18.51
C ALA A 265 -11.31 -7.44 -17.95
N LYS A 266 -10.06 -7.09 -17.61
CA LYS A 266 -9.69 -5.74 -17.19
C LYS A 266 -8.93 -4.99 -18.28
N ALA A 267 -8.08 -5.67 -19.04
CA ALA A 267 -7.32 -5.10 -20.14
C ALA A 267 -8.24 -4.48 -21.20
N ILE A 268 -9.34 -5.13 -21.53
CA ILE A 268 -10.33 -4.62 -22.49
C ILE A 268 -10.93 -3.27 -22.06
N LYS A 269 -11.13 -3.03 -20.78
CA LYS A 269 -11.60 -1.73 -20.27
C LYS A 269 -10.55 -0.64 -20.53
N VAL A 270 -9.27 -0.95 -20.30
CA VAL A 270 -8.17 -0.02 -20.57
C VAL A 270 -8.05 0.26 -22.07
N ALA A 271 -8.21 -0.75 -22.92
CA ALA A 271 -8.27 -0.61 -24.37
C ALA A 271 -9.40 0.34 -24.83
N GLY A 272 -10.50 0.40 -24.06
CA GLY A 272 -11.62 1.33 -24.22
C GLY A 272 -11.41 2.70 -23.57
N GLY A 273 -10.25 2.97 -22.94
CA GLY A 273 -9.96 4.23 -22.27
C GLY A 273 -10.50 4.36 -20.83
N ILE A 274 -10.88 3.24 -20.21
CA ILE A 274 -11.37 3.20 -18.82
C ILE A 274 -10.21 2.91 -17.88
N PHE A 275 -9.73 3.92 -17.16
CA PHE A 275 -8.54 3.86 -16.30
C PHE A 275 -8.84 3.62 -14.82
N ASN A 276 -10.10 3.56 -14.42
CA ASN A 276 -10.53 2.91 -13.19
C ASN A 276 -11.40 1.71 -13.57
N THR A 277 -10.84 0.51 -13.45
CA THR A 277 -11.47 -0.73 -13.93
C THR A 277 -12.53 -1.31 -12.99
N HIS A 278 -12.87 -0.60 -11.90
CA HIS A 278 -13.91 -1.04 -10.98
C HIS A 278 -15.29 -1.03 -11.68
N SER A 279 -16.09 -2.08 -11.50
CA SER A 279 -17.36 -2.25 -12.19
C SER A 279 -18.40 -1.17 -11.88
N ARG A 280 -18.34 -0.58 -10.68
CA ARG A 280 -19.21 0.55 -10.29
C ARG A 280 -18.86 1.87 -10.98
N VAL A 281 -17.64 2.00 -11.53
CA VAL A 281 -17.20 3.23 -12.18
C VAL A 281 -17.60 3.22 -13.66
N ALA A 282 -17.25 2.16 -14.34
CA ALA A 282 -17.60 1.99 -15.75
C ALA A 282 -17.55 0.51 -16.16
N ASP A 283 -18.31 0.16 -17.17
CA ASP A 283 -18.15 -1.04 -17.96
C ASP A 283 -17.87 -0.62 -19.42
N GLY A 284 -18.27 -1.33 -20.42
CA GLY A 284 -17.96 -1.06 -21.84
C GLY A 284 -17.10 -2.15 -22.43
N ARG A 285 -17.03 -3.30 -21.76
CA ARG A 285 -16.22 -4.44 -22.18
C ARG A 285 -16.71 -5.01 -23.50
N MET A 286 -18.02 -5.21 -23.63
CA MET A 286 -18.63 -5.82 -24.82
C MET A 286 -18.56 -4.87 -26.00
N GLU A 287 -18.81 -3.59 -25.78
CA GLU A 287 -18.71 -2.54 -26.80
C GLU A 287 -17.28 -2.42 -27.32
N THR A 288 -16.29 -2.42 -26.42
CA THR A 288 -14.88 -2.35 -26.82
C THR A 288 -14.45 -3.61 -27.56
N MET A 289 -14.88 -4.80 -27.09
CA MET A 289 -14.57 -6.07 -27.74
C MET A 289 -15.21 -6.13 -29.15
N ALA A 290 -16.46 -5.73 -29.26
CA ALA A 290 -17.18 -5.69 -30.54
C ALA A 290 -16.53 -4.72 -31.52
N ALA A 291 -16.08 -3.55 -31.06
CA ALA A 291 -15.34 -2.59 -31.89
C ALA A 291 -14.00 -3.18 -32.36
N CYS A 292 -13.26 -3.87 -31.47
CA CYS A 292 -12.03 -4.55 -31.86
C CYS A 292 -12.29 -5.72 -32.83
N ALA A 293 -13.36 -6.48 -32.62
CA ALA A 293 -13.79 -7.56 -33.53
C ALA A 293 -14.10 -7.04 -34.93
N PHE A 294 -14.79 -5.91 -35.01
CA PHE A 294 -15.06 -5.24 -36.30
C PHE A 294 -13.78 -4.83 -37.03
N LEU A 295 -12.77 -4.32 -36.29
CA LEU A 295 -11.49 -3.88 -36.87
C LEU A 295 -10.60 -5.01 -37.37
N VAL A 296 -10.86 -6.23 -36.97
CA VAL A 296 -10.16 -7.44 -37.49
C VAL A 296 -11.04 -8.26 -38.43
N ASP A 297 -12.07 -7.64 -38.99
CA ASP A 297 -13.00 -8.24 -39.95
C ASP A 297 -13.72 -9.52 -39.44
N GLU A 298 -14.06 -9.56 -38.13
CA GLU A 298 -14.92 -10.63 -37.61
C GLU A 298 -16.32 -10.59 -38.24
N LYS A 299 -16.93 -11.75 -38.38
CA LYS A 299 -18.27 -11.89 -38.96
C LYS A 299 -19.31 -11.12 -38.15
N PRO A 300 -20.29 -10.48 -38.82
CA PRO A 300 -21.34 -9.72 -38.12
C PRO A 300 -22.12 -10.54 -37.08
N GLU A 301 -22.27 -11.85 -37.28
CA GLU A 301 -22.94 -12.76 -36.35
C GLU A 301 -22.11 -12.92 -35.06
N ILE A 302 -20.78 -12.96 -35.16
CA ILE A 302 -19.87 -13.04 -34.01
C ILE A 302 -19.94 -11.73 -33.24
N ILE A 303 -19.90 -10.58 -33.91
CA ILE A 303 -20.01 -9.27 -33.28
C ILE A 303 -21.32 -9.14 -32.50
N ARG A 304 -22.45 -9.63 -33.05
CA ARG A 304 -23.72 -9.65 -32.32
C ARG A 304 -23.69 -10.56 -31.09
N LYS A 305 -23.05 -11.73 -31.18
CA LYS A 305 -22.87 -12.63 -30.03
C LYS A 305 -22.01 -11.98 -28.94
N ILE A 306 -20.91 -11.30 -29.30
CA ILE A 306 -20.08 -10.54 -28.36
C ILE A 306 -20.93 -9.50 -27.62
N LEU A 307 -21.71 -8.68 -28.34
CA LEU A 307 -22.56 -7.66 -27.73
C LEU A 307 -23.66 -8.24 -26.82
N ALA A 308 -24.13 -9.46 -27.10
CA ALA A 308 -25.11 -10.16 -26.30
C ALA A 308 -24.53 -10.94 -25.12
N SER A 309 -23.21 -11.07 -25.03
CA SER A 309 -22.54 -11.80 -23.97
C SER A 309 -22.63 -11.09 -22.62
N ASN A 310 -22.73 -11.88 -21.54
CA ASN A 310 -22.72 -11.34 -20.16
C ASN A 310 -21.31 -11.20 -19.60
N THR A 311 -20.38 -11.97 -20.10
CA THR A 311 -18.98 -11.99 -19.63
C THR A 311 -17.99 -11.93 -20.79
N ILE A 312 -16.79 -11.41 -20.52
CA ILE A 312 -15.70 -11.43 -21.50
C ILE A 312 -15.28 -12.85 -21.84
N GLU A 313 -15.37 -13.78 -20.91
CA GLU A 313 -15.04 -15.18 -21.11
C GLU A 313 -15.94 -15.80 -22.19
N GLU A 314 -17.26 -15.60 -22.04
CA GLU A 314 -18.23 -15.99 -23.06
C GLU A 314 -17.97 -15.32 -24.42
N ALA A 315 -17.68 -14.03 -24.43
CA ALA A 315 -17.36 -13.31 -25.66
C ALA A 315 -16.09 -13.85 -26.34
N CYS A 316 -15.06 -14.23 -25.59
CA CYS A 316 -13.83 -14.83 -26.12
C CYS A 316 -14.06 -16.19 -26.78
N ASP A 317 -15.06 -16.96 -26.33
CA ASP A 317 -15.39 -18.27 -26.93
C ASP A 317 -15.94 -18.16 -28.36
N TYR A 318 -16.51 -17.00 -28.72
CA TYR A 318 -17.02 -16.75 -30.08
C TYR A 318 -15.96 -16.24 -31.05
N ILE A 319 -14.81 -15.72 -30.56
CA ILE A 319 -13.78 -15.12 -31.39
C ILE A 319 -13.09 -16.16 -32.28
N GLU A 320 -13.19 -15.99 -33.60
CA GLU A 320 -12.52 -16.81 -34.62
C GLU A 320 -11.14 -16.21 -34.97
N ASN A 321 -11.08 -14.89 -35.24
CA ASN A 321 -9.84 -14.19 -35.58
C ASN A 321 -9.02 -13.81 -34.36
N LYS A 322 -7.92 -14.50 -34.10
CA LYS A 322 -7.06 -14.29 -32.90
C LYS A 322 -6.24 -12.99 -32.96
N GLU A 323 -6.14 -12.32 -34.10
CA GLU A 323 -5.50 -11.01 -34.23
C GLU A 323 -6.16 -9.94 -33.36
N ILE A 324 -7.42 -10.14 -32.97
CA ILE A 324 -8.13 -9.27 -32.05
C ILE A 324 -7.37 -9.08 -30.72
N TYR A 325 -6.71 -10.11 -30.21
CA TYR A 325 -5.99 -10.01 -28.93
C TYR A 325 -4.72 -9.17 -29.07
N HIS A 326 -4.06 -9.25 -30.20
CA HIS A 326 -2.93 -8.39 -30.55
C HIS A 326 -3.38 -6.92 -30.68
N LEU A 327 -4.46 -6.68 -31.42
CA LEU A 327 -5.07 -5.37 -31.53
C LEU A 327 -5.45 -4.78 -30.14
N ILE A 328 -6.06 -5.58 -29.25
CA ILE A 328 -6.42 -5.14 -27.91
C ILE A 328 -5.16 -4.78 -27.11
N ALA A 329 -4.09 -5.58 -27.18
CA ALA A 329 -2.82 -5.29 -26.48
C ALA A 329 -2.21 -3.97 -26.98
N ASN A 330 -2.18 -3.73 -28.28
CA ASN A 330 -1.74 -2.46 -28.86
C ASN A 330 -2.59 -1.29 -28.39
N ARG A 331 -3.91 -1.45 -28.33
CA ARG A 331 -4.82 -0.42 -27.83
C ARG A 331 -4.60 -0.13 -26.34
N VAL A 332 -4.35 -1.16 -25.51
CA VAL A 332 -3.98 -0.96 -24.10
C VAL A 332 -2.72 -0.10 -23.99
N ALA A 333 -1.66 -0.48 -24.67
CA ALA A 333 -0.40 0.27 -24.65
C ALA A 333 -0.58 1.71 -25.12
N PHE A 334 -1.24 1.90 -26.27
CA PHE A 334 -1.54 3.22 -26.82
C PHE A 334 -2.36 4.10 -25.88
N LYS A 335 -3.47 3.56 -25.34
CA LYS A 335 -4.36 4.32 -24.43
C LYS A 335 -3.69 4.69 -23.13
N MET A 336 -2.85 3.84 -22.57
CA MET A 336 -2.07 4.14 -21.38
C MET A 336 -1.02 5.22 -21.66
N GLN A 337 -0.35 5.17 -22.79
CA GLN A 337 0.64 6.16 -23.22
C GLN A 337 -0.02 7.53 -23.50
N GLU A 338 -1.16 7.53 -24.19
CA GLU A 338 -1.98 8.72 -24.41
C GLU A 338 -2.42 9.37 -23.08
N TYR A 339 -2.88 8.55 -22.15
CA TYR A 339 -3.32 9.02 -20.81
C TYR A 339 -2.17 9.62 -20.00
N ALA A 340 -0.96 9.08 -20.12
CA ALA A 340 0.21 9.53 -19.37
C ALA A 340 0.58 10.99 -19.69
N ARG A 341 0.32 11.47 -20.89
CA ARG A 341 0.67 12.84 -21.38
C ARG A 341 2.12 13.24 -21.09
N ALA A 342 3.01 12.27 -21.14
CA ALA A 342 4.43 12.41 -20.81
C ALA A 342 5.27 11.49 -21.71
N ASP A 343 6.57 11.74 -21.73
CA ASP A 343 7.56 10.89 -22.40
C ASP A 343 7.77 9.59 -21.58
N ILE A 344 6.86 8.65 -21.77
CA ILE A 344 6.86 7.32 -21.16
C ILE A 344 6.42 6.30 -22.21
N GLU A 345 7.17 5.23 -22.35
CA GLU A 345 6.83 4.16 -23.26
C GLU A 345 6.02 3.08 -22.53
N VAL A 346 4.95 2.60 -23.17
CA VAL A 346 4.11 1.55 -22.61
C VAL A 346 4.04 0.36 -23.56
N SER A 347 4.20 -0.85 -23.03
CA SER A 347 3.88 -2.09 -23.70
C SER A 347 2.86 -2.89 -22.91
N ALA A 348 2.18 -3.83 -23.56
CA ALA A 348 1.17 -4.64 -22.91
C ALA A 348 1.21 -6.10 -23.36
N ALA A 349 0.98 -7.01 -22.42
CA ALA A 349 0.62 -8.39 -22.69
C ALA A 349 -0.71 -8.72 -22.01
N ILE A 350 -1.56 -9.43 -22.76
CA ILE A 350 -2.88 -9.85 -22.29
C ILE A 350 -2.88 -11.34 -22.06
N PHE A 351 -3.48 -11.78 -20.97
CA PHE A 351 -3.62 -13.20 -20.67
C PHE A 351 -5.08 -13.61 -20.42
N SER A 352 -5.35 -14.88 -20.73
CA SER A 352 -6.66 -15.51 -20.60
C SER A 352 -6.98 -15.93 -19.18
N PHE A 353 -8.21 -16.40 -18.94
CA PHE A 353 -8.63 -17.03 -17.69
C PHE A 353 -7.83 -18.29 -17.34
N LYS A 354 -7.24 -18.97 -18.35
CA LYS A 354 -6.34 -20.11 -18.15
C LYS A 354 -4.90 -19.69 -17.81
N GLY A 355 -4.63 -18.39 -17.77
CA GLY A 355 -3.31 -17.84 -17.49
C GLY A 355 -2.32 -18.08 -18.64
N GLU A 356 -2.80 -18.08 -19.88
CA GLU A 356 -2.00 -18.13 -21.11
C GLU A 356 -1.92 -16.73 -21.71
N THR A 357 -0.75 -16.31 -22.18
CA THR A 357 -0.61 -15.08 -22.97
C THR A 357 -1.34 -15.27 -24.28
N ILE A 358 -2.31 -14.42 -24.58
CA ILE A 358 -3.14 -14.49 -25.80
C ILE A 358 -2.91 -13.32 -26.76
N GLY A 359 -2.27 -12.24 -26.32
CA GLY A 359 -1.92 -11.11 -27.18
C GLY A 359 -0.83 -10.24 -26.53
N GLU A 360 0.01 -9.65 -27.38
CA GLU A 360 1.09 -8.76 -26.99
C GLU A 360 1.08 -7.52 -27.90
N SER A 361 1.48 -6.35 -27.37
CA SER A 361 1.70 -5.17 -28.22
C SER A 361 2.97 -5.30 -29.04
N ASP A 362 3.05 -4.59 -30.17
CA ASP A 362 4.18 -4.65 -31.12
C ASP A 362 5.55 -4.46 -30.46
N ASN A 363 5.59 -3.59 -29.45
CA ASN A 363 6.82 -3.25 -28.74
C ASN A 363 7.09 -4.11 -27.49
N TYR A 364 6.23 -5.09 -27.17
CA TYR A 364 6.32 -5.82 -25.89
C TYR A 364 7.63 -6.60 -25.78
N GLN A 365 7.94 -7.46 -26.73
CA GLN A 365 9.15 -8.31 -26.69
C GLN A 365 10.44 -7.47 -26.67
N ARG A 366 10.49 -6.39 -27.46
CA ARG A 366 11.60 -5.45 -27.47
C ARG A 366 11.77 -4.81 -26.09
N MET A 367 10.69 -4.28 -25.51
CA MET A 367 10.73 -3.60 -24.21
C MET A 367 11.13 -4.55 -23.09
N VAL A 368 10.61 -5.79 -23.08
CA VAL A 368 10.99 -6.83 -22.11
C VAL A 368 12.49 -7.12 -22.19
N GLY A 369 13.04 -7.23 -23.40
CA GLY A 369 14.47 -7.44 -23.63
C GLY A 369 15.33 -6.26 -23.17
N GLU A 370 14.99 -5.02 -23.58
CA GLU A 370 15.70 -3.79 -23.18
C GLU A 370 15.70 -3.54 -21.67
N CYS A 371 14.61 -3.88 -21.00
CA CYS A 371 14.50 -3.76 -19.55
C CYS A 371 15.25 -4.86 -18.78
N GLY A 372 15.69 -5.93 -19.46
CA GLY A 372 16.17 -7.13 -18.80
C GLY A 372 15.12 -7.69 -17.83
N ALA A 373 13.84 -7.65 -18.26
CA ALA A 373 12.70 -7.97 -17.41
C ALA A 373 12.50 -9.48 -17.22
N ILE A 374 13.18 -10.33 -17.97
CA ILE A 374 13.20 -11.80 -17.79
C ILE A 374 14.35 -12.15 -16.84
N LYS A 375 14.06 -12.98 -15.84
CA LYS A 375 15.04 -13.57 -14.91
C LYS A 375 15.56 -14.91 -15.41
#